data_9ac3b8f74fce42a41dfe7b521bddfb4d
#
_entry.id   9ac3b8f74fce42a41dfe7b521bddfb4d
#
_cell.length_a   1.000
_cell.length_b   1.000
_cell.length_c   1.000
_cell.angle_alpha   90.00
_cell.angle_beta   90.00
_cell.angle_gamma   90.00
#
_symmetry.space_group_name_H-M   'P 1'
#
loop_
_entity.id
_entity.type
_entity.pdbx_description
1 polymer ?
#
loop_
_entity_poly.entity_id
_entity_poly.type
_entity_poly.pdbx_seq_one_letter_code
_entity_poly.pdbx_strand_id
1 'polypeptide(L)'
;MAGRRAGVADLRGSRLLSGAAPDALKAALAAEALKLGFDCIGITAPVVSPERIAAFERFLAEGQHGDMDWLAREPTRRTDPKTLWRDVRSVIMLGVNYGPDEDPRAILAQRSRAAISVYARGDDYHDVIKKNLKALARWLVANTGGDVKVFVDTAAVMEKPLAEAAGLGWQGKHTNLVSRGFGSWLFLGAIYTTLELPADAPERDHCGSCRACLDSCPTAAFPTPYSLDARRCISYLTIENKGPIPREFRKAMGNRIYGCDDCLAACPWNKFAQEGREAKLAARDALRAPDLGELAHLDDAAFRALFTKSPVKRIGRDRFLRNVLIAIGNSGDAALIPAAERLTADPNPLVRGAAAWALGELLDPQGFTKFAEVALATEADDSVRSEWQARC
;
A
#
# COMPACT_ATOMS: atom_id res chain seq x y z
N MET A 1 -58.60 19.53 30.40
CA MET A 1 -57.41 18.70 30.63
C MET A 1 -56.37 19.02 29.56
N ALA A 2 -55.34 19.78 29.95
CA ALA A 2 -54.35 20.35 29.06
C ALA A 2 -53.19 19.34 28.86
N GLY A 3 -53.01 18.88 27.64
CA GLY A 3 -51.86 18.05 27.25
C GLY A 3 -50.64 18.93 26.97
N ARG A 4 -49.62 18.79 27.80
CA ARG A 4 -48.31 19.46 27.63
C ARG A 4 -47.60 18.86 26.42
N ARG A 5 -47.32 19.65 25.38
CA ARG A 5 -46.36 19.32 24.32
C ARG A 5 -44.97 19.47 24.90
N ALA A 6 -44.21 18.37 24.92
CA ALA A 6 -42.79 18.38 25.24
C ALA A 6 -42.05 19.19 24.15
N GLY A 7 -41.30 20.20 24.59
CA GLY A 7 -40.49 21.03 23.71
C GLY A 7 -39.34 20.20 23.12
N VAL A 8 -39.18 20.29 21.80
CA VAL A 8 -37.96 19.85 21.08
C VAL A 8 -36.84 20.78 21.51
N ALA A 9 -35.88 20.25 22.25
CA ALA A 9 -34.68 20.99 22.64
C ALA A 9 -33.92 21.39 21.36
N ASP A 10 -33.70 22.69 21.21
CA ASP A 10 -32.92 23.33 20.15
C ASP A 10 -31.43 22.88 20.29
N LEU A 11 -31.00 21.90 19.47
CA LEU A 11 -29.62 21.46 19.35
C LEU A 11 -28.82 22.45 18.47
N ARG A 12 -28.97 23.73 18.64
CA ARG A 12 -28.00 24.73 18.18
C ARG A 12 -26.89 24.84 19.20
N GLY A 13 -26.05 23.78 19.29
CA GLY A 13 -24.75 23.88 19.94
C GLY A 13 -23.98 25.04 19.34
N SER A 14 -23.66 26.05 20.19
CA SER A 14 -22.80 27.16 19.82
C SER A 14 -21.59 26.67 19.03
N ARG A 15 -21.33 27.24 17.85
CA ARG A 15 -20.09 27.03 17.07
C ARG A 15 -18.93 27.51 17.95
N LEU A 16 -18.35 26.60 18.73
CA LEU A 16 -17.41 26.91 19.81
C LEU A 16 -16.11 27.59 19.33
N LEU A 17 -15.79 27.49 18.03
CA LEU A 17 -14.56 27.99 17.44
C LEU A 17 -14.78 28.89 16.21
N SER A 18 -16.04 29.24 15.86
CA SER A 18 -16.32 30.26 14.83
C SER A 18 -15.90 31.63 15.36
N GLY A 19 -14.74 32.12 14.90
CA GLY A 19 -14.12 33.36 15.38
C GLY A 19 -12.91 33.14 16.32
N ALA A 20 -12.51 31.89 16.59
CA ALA A 20 -11.26 31.62 17.29
C ALA A 20 -10.07 32.08 16.42
N ALA A 21 -8.99 32.51 17.10
CA ALA A 21 -7.73 32.79 16.39
C ALA A 21 -7.27 31.53 15.64
N PRO A 22 -6.71 31.63 14.41
CA PRO A 22 -6.33 30.49 13.57
C PRO A 22 -5.44 29.47 14.29
N ASP A 23 -4.53 29.92 15.15
CA ASP A 23 -3.64 29.05 15.93
C ASP A 23 -4.40 28.26 17.01
N ALA A 24 -5.42 28.83 17.63
CA ALA A 24 -6.28 28.14 18.59
C ALA A 24 -7.10 27.04 17.93
N LEU A 25 -7.64 27.30 16.74
CA LEU A 25 -8.33 26.28 15.94
C LEU A 25 -7.38 25.14 15.53
N LYS A 26 -6.17 25.47 15.11
CA LYS A 26 -5.14 24.48 14.74
C LYS A 26 -4.77 23.58 15.94
N ALA A 27 -4.58 24.17 17.11
CA ALA A 27 -4.28 23.41 18.34
C ALA A 27 -5.45 22.50 18.74
N ALA A 28 -6.69 22.96 18.65
CA ALA A 28 -7.88 22.18 18.94
C ALA A 28 -8.06 21.02 17.94
N LEU A 29 -7.82 21.30 16.64
CA LEU A 29 -7.84 20.30 15.59
C LEU A 29 -6.80 19.20 15.81
N ALA A 30 -5.57 19.58 16.19
CA ALA A 30 -4.51 18.63 16.51
C ALA A 30 -4.87 17.74 17.72
N ALA A 31 -5.41 18.33 18.78
CA ALA A 31 -5.87 17.59 19.95
C ALA A 31 -7.00 16.59 19.59
N GLU A 32 -7.95 16.99 18.74
CA GLU A 32 -9.02 16.09 18.32
C GLU A 32 -8.54 14.98 17.38
N ALA A 33 -7.59 15.28 16.48
CA ALA A 33 -6.96 14.29 15.62
C ALA A 33 -6.28 13.17 16.44
N LEU A 34 -5.51 13.54 17.48
CA LEU A 34 -4.88 12.58 18.39
C LEU A 34 -5.90 11.69 19.11
N LYS A 35 -7.02 12.25 19.60
CA LYS A 35 -8.11 11.48 20.21
C LYS A 35 -8.76 10.48 19.25
N LEU A 36 -8.83 10.84 17.98
CA LEU A 36 -9.38 10.00 16.92
C LEU A 36 -8.38 8.96 16.37
N GLY A 37 -7.18 8.87 16.95
CA GLY A 37 -6.19 7.84 16.64
C GLY A 37 -5.21 8.20 15.52
N PHE A 38 -5.11 9.46 15.12
CA PHE A 38 -4.01 9.92 14.29
C PHE A 38 -2.75 10.14 15.13
N ASP A 39 -1.58 9.85 14.57
CA ASP A 39 -0.30 9.98 15.27
C ASP A 39 0.39 11.30 14.94
N CYS A 40 0.11 11.87 13.80
CA CYS A 40 0.59 13.20 13.42
C CYS A 40 -0.40 13.93 12.51
N ILE A 41 -0.30 15.26 12.52
CA ILE A 41 -1.12 16.15 11.72
C ILE A 41 -0.27 17.35 11.28
N GLY A 42 -0.53 17.85 10.09
CA GLY A 42 0.05 19.10 9.59
C GLY A 42 -0.85 19.72 8.56
N ILE A 43 -0.66 20.99 8.30
CA ILE A 43 -1.49 21.79 7.40
C ILE A 43 -0.59 22.37 6.31
N THR A 44 -1.08 22.34 5.05
CA THR A 44 -0.40 22.95 3.92
C THR A 44 -1.37 23.70 3.02
N ALA A 45 -0.85 24.60 2.19
CA ALA A 45 -1.61 25.17 1.08
C ALA A 45 -1.99 24.07 0.06
N PRO A 46 -3.08 24.22 -0.70
CA PRO A 46 -3.49 23.26 -1.72
C PRO A 46 -2.64 23.39 -2.99
N VAL A 47 -1.34 23.16 -2.88
CA VAL A 47 -0.35 23.31 -3.95
C VAL A 47 0.63 22.16 -3.90
N VAL A 48 0.88 21.53 -5.04
CA VAL A 48 1.98 20.57 -5.24
C VAL A 48 3.16 21.31 -5.87
N SER A 49 4.38 21.05 -5.42
CA SER A 49 5.54 21.75 -5.96
C SER A 49 5.81 21.40 -7.41
N PRO A 50 6.33 22.34 -8.22
CA PRO A 50 6.66 22.11 -9.63
C PRO A 50 7.59 20.92 -9.84
N GLU A 51 8.54 20.69 -8.95
CA GLU A 51 9.49 19.57 -9.01
C GLU A 51 8.78 18.22 -8.88
N ARG A 52 7.78 18.14 -7.99
CA ARG A 52 6.97 16.93 -7.79
C ARG A 52 6.02 16.67 -8.95
N ILE A 53 5.48 17.73 -9.54
CA ILE A 53 4.67 17.65 -10.77
C ILE A 53 5.54 17.12 -11.92
N ALA A 54 6.69 17.73 -12.17
CA ALA A 54 7.60 17.30 -13.24
C ALA A 54 8.11 15.86 -13.06
N ALA A 55 8.35 15.42 -11.81
CA ALA A 55 8.71 14.04 -11.52
C ALA A 55 7.57 13.07 -11.85
N PHE A 56 6.33 13.42 -11.55
CA PHE A 56 5.15 12.61 -11.87
C PHE A 56 4.91 12.54 -13.39
N GLU A 57 5.05 13.64 -14.09
CA GLU A 57 4.93 13.70 -15.56
C GLU A 57 5.97 12.81 -16.25
N ARG A 58 7.23 12.85 -15.81
CA ARG A 58 8.29 11.93 -16.31
C ARG A 58 7.95 10.48 -16.04
N PHE A 59 7.51 10.15 -14.81
CA PHE A 59 7.09 8.80 -14.44
C PHE A 59 6.00 8.24 -15.39
N LEU A 60 5.02 9.09 -15.77
CA LEU A 60 3.99 8.72 -16.74
C LEU A 60 4.55 8.62 -18.17
N ALA A 61 5.33 9.59 -18.60
CA ALA A 61 5.89 9.65 -19.96
C ALA A 61 6.82 8.47 -20.27
N GLU A 62 7.57 7.99 -19.26
CA GLU A 62 8.44 6.82 -19.36
C GLU A 62 7.71 5.48 -19.17
N GLY A 63 6.40 5.51 -18.98
CA GLY A 63 5.59 4.30 -18.76
C GLY A 63 5.95 3.54 -17.47
N GLN A 64 6.61 4.19 -16.51
CA GLN A 64 7.09 3.56 -15.27
C GLN A 64 5.94 3.15 -14.34
N HIS A 65 4.71 3.58 -14.62
CA HIS A 65 3.49 3.22 -13.89
C HIS A 65 2.96 1.80 -14.23
N GLY A 66 3.45 1.16 -15.32
CA GLY A 66 3.00 -0.17 -15.72
C GLY A 66 1.47 -0.22 -15.95
N ASP A 67 0.80 -1.24 -15.42
CA ASP A 67 -0.67 -1.46 -15.57
C ASP A 67 -1.54 -0.50 -14.73
N MET A 68 -0.93 0.47 -14.05
CA MET A 68 -1.67 1.46 -13.23
C MET A 68 -2.19 2.63 -14.09
N ASP A 69 -2.93 2.33 -15.17
CA ASP A 69 -3.50 3.31 -16.12
C ASP A 69 -4.33 4.39 -15.44
N TRP A 70 -4.87 4.09 -14.25
CA TRP A 70 -5.62 5.04 -13.45
C TRP A 70 -4.76 6.24 -12.97
N LEU A 71 -3.43 6.12 -12.94
CA LEU A 71 -2.51 7.23 -12.68
C LEU A 71 -2.44 8.21 -13.86
N ALA A 72 -2.52 7.68 -15.08
CA ALA A 72 -2.49 8.48 -16.30
C ALA A 72 -3.84 9.11 -16.66
N ARG A 73 -4.94 8.66 -16.00
CA ARG A 73 -6.25 9.29 -16.17
C ARG A 73 -6.29 10.61 -15.42
N GLU A 74 -6.63 11.70 -16.09
CA GLU A 74 -6.81 13.03 -15.50
C GLU A 74 -5.61 13.47 -14.62
N PRO A 75 -4.37 13.49 -15.14
CA PRO A 75 -3.17 13.79 -14.34
C PRO A 75 -3.24 15.17 -13.66
N THR A 76 -3.90 16.15 -14.31
CA THR A 76 -4.08 17.51 -13.78
C THR A 76 -4.90 17.53 -12.48
N ARG A 77 -5.91 16.65 -12.34
CA ARG A 77 -6.65 16.54 -11.07
C ARG A 77 -5.78 16.04 -9.93
N ARG A 78 -4.74 15.26 -10.25
CA ARG A 78 -3.80 14.72 -9.27
C ARG A 78 -2.77 15.77 -8.87
N THR A 79 -2.26 16.52 -9.84
CA THR A 79 -1.19 17.50 -9.61
C THR A 79 -1.69 18.85 -9.11
N ASP A 80 -2.97 19.17 -9.30
CA ASP A 80 -3.57 20.40 -8.82
C ASP A 80 -4.79 20.14 -7.92
N PRO A 81 -4.66 20.31 -6.61
CA PRO A 81 -5.78 20.19 -5.66
C PRO A 81 -7.00 21.06 -6.00
N LYS A 82 -6.80 22.23 -6.65
CA LYS A 82 -7.90 23.12 -7.05
C LYS A 82 -8.68 22.59 -8.25
N THR A 83 -8.05 21.84 -9.14
CA THR A 83 -8.75 21.11 -10.20
C THR A 83 -9.63 20.00 -9.62
N LEU A 84 -9.22 19.34 -8.52
CA LEU A 84 -10.04 18.36 -7.83
C LEU A 84 -11.20 19.02 -7.05
N TRP A 85 -10.93 20.18 -6.43
CA TRP A 85 -11.95 20.97 -5.72
C TRP A 85 -11.60 22.46 -5.71
N ARG A 86 -12.33 23.27 -6.49
CA ARG A 86 -12.03 24.68 -6.74
C ARG A 86 -11.96 25.53 -5.46
N ASP A 87 -12.81 25.22 -4.48
CA ASP A 87 -12.98 26.04 -3.28
C ASP A 87 -12.02 25.68 -2.15
N VAL A 88 -11.11 24.71 -2.38
CA VAL A 88 -10.11 24.32 -1.38
C VAL A 88 -9.18 25.49 -1.05
N ARG A 89 -8.99 25.75 0.24
CA ARG A 89 -8.10 26.79 0.76
C ARG A 89 -6.92 26.21 1.53
N SER A 90 -7.16 25.12 2.25
CA SER A 90 -6.10 24.41 3.00
C SER A 90 -6.26 22.90 2.88
N VAL A 91 -5.15 22.18 3.01
CA VAL A 91 -5.09 20.74 3.10
C VAL A 91 -4.55 20.35 4.47
N ILE A 92 -5.32 19.57 5.21
CA ILE A 92 -4.92 18.98 6.48
C ILE A 92 -4.44 17.56 6.19
N MET A 93 -3.15 17.31 6.39
CA MET A 93 -2.55 16.01 6.24
C MET A 93 -2.45 15.30 7.59
N LEU A 94 -2.78 14.02 7.59
CA LEU A 94 -2.81 13.20 8.80
C LEU A 94 -2.02 11.92 8.57
N GLY A 95 -1.34 11.46 9.60
CA GLY A 95 -0.58 10.21 9.58
C GLY A 95 -1.08 9.25 10.65
N VAL A 96 -1.14 7.96 10.29
CA VAL A 96 -1.39 6.84 11.23
C VAL A 96 -0.19 5.91 11.16
N ASN A 97 0.45 5.70 12.32
CA ASN A 97 1.59 4.80 12.43
C ASN A 97 1.16 3.33 12.32
N TYR A 98 1.84 2.58 11.45
CA TYR A 98 1.70 1.14 11.32
C TYR A 98 3.03 0.39 11.50
N GLY A 99 3.96 1.00 12.21
CA GLY A 99 5.28 0.41 12.48
C GLY A 99 5.15 -1.02 13.02
N PRO A 100 5.93 -1.96 12.49
CA PRO A 100 5.91 -3.34 12.95
C PRO A 100 6.60 -3.50 14.32
N ASP A 101 6.25 -4.57 15.02
CA ASP A 101 6.83 -5.02 16.27
C ASP A 101 8.19 -5.75 16.07
N GLU A 102 8.50 -6.16 14.84
CA GLU A 102 9.71 -6.89 14.45
C GLU A 102 10.25 -6.43 13.09
N ASP A 103 11.49 -6.79 12.75
CA ASP A 103 12.00 -6.55 11.39
C ASP A 103 11.20 -7.39 10.37
N PRO A 104 10.42 -6.78 9.49
CA PRO A 104 9.58 -7.53 8.54
C PRO A 104 10.39 -8.37 7.54
N ARG A 105 11.71 -8.19 7.46
CA ARG A 105 12.59 -8.98 6.60
C ARG A 105 13.01 -10.32 7.24
N ALA A 106 12.80 -10.50 8.54
CA ALA A 106 13.16 -11.74 9.24
C ALA A 106 12.49 -12.99 8.61
N ILE A 107 11.23 -12.84 8.14
CA ILE A 107 10.48 -13.90 7.47
C ILE A 107 11.12 -14.37 6.15
N LEU A 108 11.97 -13.56 5.52
CA LEU A 108 12.59 -13.89 4.23
C LEU A 108 13.57 -15.08 4.33
N ALA A 109 14.06 -15.37 5.52
CA ALA A 109 14.88 -16.55 5.79
C ALA A 109 14.06 -17.86 5.85
N GLN A 110 12.76 -17.76 6.07
CA GLN A 110 11.84 -18.89 6.20
C GLN A 110 11.18 -19.19 4.84
N ARG A 111 11.89 -19.82 3.93
CA ARG A 111 11.52 -19.91 2.52
C ARG A 111 10.20 -20.64 2.23
N SER A 112 9.73 -21.52 3.12
CA SER A 112 8.44 -22.23 3.00
C SER A 112 7.29 -21.43 3.64
N ARG A 113 7.58 -20.24 4.21
CA ARG A 113 6.59 -19.31 4.75
C ARG A 113 6.44 -18.11 3.85
N ALA A 114 5.20 -17.61 3.73
CA ALA A 114 4.91 -16.46 2.89
C ALA A 114 5.20 -15.15 3.60
N ALA A 115 5.85 -14.22 2.91
CA ALA A 115 6.02 -12.84 3.34
C ALA A 115 4.89 -11.96 2.77
N ILE A 116 4.10 -11.36 3.67
CA ILE A 116 3.09 -10.34 3.38
C ILE A 116 3.60 -9.02 3.95
N SER A 117 3.52 -7.95 3.17
CA SER A 117 3.92 -6.61 3.64
C SER A 117 3.15 -6.21 4.91
N VAL A 118 3.82 -5.54 5.83
CA VAL A 118 3.31 -5.13 7.16
C VAL A 118 1.94 -4.45 7.03
N TYR A 119 1.80 -3.53 6.07
CA TYR A 119 0.57 -2.76 5.89
C TYR A 119 -0.67 -3.60 5.56
N ALA A 120 -0.50 -4.83 5.11
CA ALA A 120 -1.57 -5.71 4.65
C ALA A 120 -1.87 -6.88 5.61
N ARG A 121 -1.15 -6.98 6.73
CA ARG A 121 -1.35 -8.05 7.73
C ARG A 121 -2.55 -7.82 8.65
N GLY A 122 -3.03 -6.57 8.77
CA GLY A 122 -4.21 -6.17 9.56
C GLY A 122 -5.47 -5.97 8.74
N ASP A 123 -6.39 -5.18 9.28
CA ASP A 123 -7.58 -4.70 8.58
C ASP A 123 -7.18 -3.70 7.48
N ASP A 124 -8.06 -3.55 6.48
CA ASP A 124 -7.86 -2.60 5.39
C ASP A 124 -7.77 -1.17 5.92
N TYR A 125 -6.58 -0.58 5.83
CA TYR A 125 -6.30 0.75 6.34
C TYR A 125 -7.19 1.84 5.70
N HIS A 126 -7.66 1.63 4.48
CA HIS A 126 -8.59 2.58 3.84
C HIS A 126 -9.87 2.74 4.66
N ASP A 127 -10.43 1.66 5.18
CA ASP A 127 -11.66 1.71 5.96
C ASP A 127 -11.41 2.30 7.34
N VAL A 128 -10.30 1.91 8.00
CA VAL A 128 -9.92 2.40 9.32
C VAL A 128 -9.68 3.91 9.29
N ILE A 129 -8.79 4.37 8.40
CA ILE A 129 -8.43 5.78 8.30
C ILE A 129 -9.60 6.63 7.82
N LYS A 130 -10.35 6.17 6.82
CA LYS A 130 -11.51 6.90 6.29
C LYS A 130 -12.58 7.13 7.34
N LYS A 131 -12.79 6.16 8.24
CA LYS A 131 -13.70 6.33 9.38
C LYS A 131 -13.25 7.47 10.28
N ASN A 132 -11.98 7.50 10.65
CA ASN A 132 -11.40 8.51 11.54
C ASN A 132 -11.35 9.89 10.87
N LEU A 133 -10.98 9.96 9.58
CA LEU A 133 -11.06 11.19 8.78
C LEU A 133 -12.46 11.78 8.75
N LYS A 134 -13.49 10.95 8.53
CA LYS A 134 -14.89 11.40 8.55
C LYS A 134 -15.32 11.90 9.93
N ALA A 135 -14.82 11.33 11.01
CA ALA A 135 -15.11 11.80 12.37
C ALA A 135 -14.50 13.19 12.60
N LEU A 136 -13.21 13.36 12.25
CA LEU A 136 -12.50 14.62 12.37
C LEU A 136 -13.13 15.72 11.46
N ALA A 137 -13.51 15.36 10.25
CA ALA A 137 -14.17 16.24 9.30
C ALA A 137 -15.53 16.76 9.86
N ARG A 138 -16.35 15.87 10.44
CA ARG A 138 -17.60 16.28 11.10
C ARG A 138 -17.35 17.20 12.28
N TRP A 139 -16.33 16.91 13.10
CA TRP A 139 -15.96 17.80 14.19
C TRP A 139 -15.56 19.18 13.68
N LEU A 140 -14.73 19.24 12.63
CA LEU A 140 -14.28 20.50 12.03
C LEU A 140 -15.47 21.31 11.51
N VAL A 141 -16.36 20.71 10.73
CA VAL A 141 -17.59 21.36 10.20
C VAL A 141 -18.48 21.88 11.32
N ALA A 142 -18.71 21.08 12.36
CA ALA A 142 -19.57 21.46 13.48
C ALA A 142 -19.03 22.69 14.25
N ASN A 143 -17.71 22.79 14.38
CA ASN A 143 -17.06 23.85 15.14
C ASN A 143 -16.79 25.14 14.34
N THR A 144 -16.70 25.03 12.99
CA THR A 144 -16.29 26.17 12.15
C THR A 144 -17.30 26.55 11.07
N GLY A 145 -18.10 25.60 10.61
CA GLY A 145 -19.03 25.76 9.48
C GLY A 145 -18.37 25.72 8.10
N GLY A 146 -17.06 25.42 8.01
CA GLY A 146 -16.38 25.25 6.72
C GLY A 146 -16.73 23.92 6.06
N ASP A 147 -16.63 23.86 4.72
CA ASP A 147 -16.80 22.64 3.96
C ASP A 147 -15.53 21.78 3.96
N VAL A 148 -15.70 20.46 3.82
CA VAL A 148 -14.61 19.51 3.84
C VAL A 148 -14.80 18.36 2.84
N LYS A 149 -13.68 17.81 2.33
CA LYS A 149 -13.63 16.55 1.59
C LYS A 149 -12.51 15.70 2.17
N VAL A 150 -12.74 14.38 2.32
CA VAL A 150 -11.77 13.44 2.90
C VAL A 150 -11.25 12.48 1.84
N PHE A 151 -9.96 12.21 1.89
CA PHE A 151 -9.27 11.33 0.94
C PHE A 151 -8.32 10.39 1.68
N VAL A 152 -8.21 9.18 1.20
CA VAL A 152 -7.23 8.17 1.59
C VAL A 152 -6.96 7.27 0.41
N ASP A 153 -5.79 7.39 -0.20
CA ASP A 153 -5.20 6.57 -1.27
C ASP A 153 -6.08 6.26 -2.53
N THR A 154 -7.40 6.42 -2.43
CA THR A 154 -8.35 6.04 -3.50
C THR A 154 -8.76 7.18 -4.44
N ALA A 155 -8.22 8.38 -4.25
CA ALA A 155 -8.53 9.56 -5.04
C ALA A 155 -7.32 10.09 -5.81
N ALA A 156 -7.57 11.00 -6.76
CA ALA A 156 -6.53 11.71 -7.51
C ALA A 156 -5.87 12.79 -6.62
N VAL A 157 -5.16 12.37 -5.57
CA VAL A 157 -4.44 13.23 -4.62
C VAL A 157 -2.99 12.79 -4.52
N MET A 158 -2.06 13.72 -4.54
CA MET A 158 -0.64 13.46 -4.29
C MET A 158 -0.35 13.58 -2.77
N GLU A 159 -0.75 12.56 -2.02
CA GLU A 159 -0.70 12.60 -0.55
C GLU A 159 0.72 12.77 -0.01
N LYS A 160 1.71 12.08 -0.59
CA LYS A 160 3.11 12.15 -0.12
C LYS A 160 3.71 13.56 -0.28
N PRO A 161 3.64 14.23 -1.45
CA PRO A 161 4.08 15.62 -1.59
C PRO A 161 3.34 16.60 -0.66
N LEU A 162 2.04 16.42 -0.47
CA LEU A 162 1.26 17.27 0.44
C LEU A 162 1.63 17.03 1.91
N ALA A 163 1.92 15.79 2.30
CA ALA A 163 2.40 15.45 3.64
C ALA A 163 3.80 16.04 3.92
N GLU A 164 4.69 16.04 2.93
CA GLU A 164 5.99 16.71 2.99
C GLU A 164 5.83 18.23 3.19
N ALA A 165 4.96 18.85 2.39
CA ALA A 165 4.66 20.27 2.49
C ALA A 165 3.96 20.64 3.81
N ALA A 166 3.24 19.71 4.43
CA ALA A 166 2.60 19.87 5.74
C ALA A 166 3.53 19.52 6.93
N GLY A 167 4.80 19.19 6.69
CA GLY A 167 5.79 18.94 7.75
C GLY A 167 5.67 17.57 8.43
N LEU A 168 4.94 16.60 7.89
CA LEU A 168 4.84 15.26 8.48
C LEU A 168 6.12 14.44 8.32
N GLY A 169 6.95 14.80 7.36
CA GLY A 169 8.19 14.14 7.00
C GLY A 169 8.66 14.59 5.62
N TRP A 170 9.58 13.88 5.02
CA TRP A 170 10.08 14.14 3.67
C TRP A 170 9.90 12.91 2.78
N GLN A 171 9.78 13.12 1.50
CA GLN A 171 9.74 12.03 0.53
C GLN A 171 11.17 11.52 0.32
N GLY A 172 11.48 10.34 0.90
CA GLY A 172 12.82 9.76 0.87
C GLY A 172 13.25 9.24 -0.50
N LYS A 173 14.51 8.78 -0.61
CA LYS A 173 15.07 8.20 -1.85
C LYS A 173 14.30 7.01 -2.39
N HIS A 174 13.57 6.28 -1.52
CA HIS A 174 12.66 5.19 -1.90
C HIS A 174 11.26 5.67 -2.31
N THR A 175 11.05 6.96 -2.50
CA THR A 175 9.79 7.60 -2.92
C THR A 175 8.61 7.53 -1.94
N ASN A 176 8.78 6.92 -0.78
CA ASN A 176 7.80 6.96 0.31
C ASN A 176 8.13 8.06 1.32
N LEU A 177 7.14 8.44 2.14
CA LEU A 177 7.34 9.41 3.20
C LEU A 177 8.23 8.80 4.30
N VAL A 178 9.16 9.59 4.83
CA VAL A 178 9.99 9.29 6.00
C VAL A 178 9.69 10.33 7.06
N SER A 179 9.31 9.90 8.25
CA SER A 179 9.04 10.75 9.40
C SER A 179 10.15 10.64 10.42
N ARG A 180 10.44 11.73 11.14
CA ARG A 180 11.41 11.73 12.24
C ARG A 180 10.99 10.82 13.40
N GLY A 181 9.68 10.77 13.72
CA GLY A 181 9.16 10.02 14.87
C GLY A 181 8.66 8.62 14.53
N PHE A 182 8.40 8.34 13.24
CA PHE A 182 7.74 7.09 12.81
C PHE A 182 8.48 6.36 11.68
N GLY A 183 9.69 6.82 11.32
CA GLY A 183 10.44 6.20 10.23
C GLY A 183 9.65 6.20 8.91
N SER A 184 9.61 5.06 8.23
CA SER A 184 8.92 4.88 6.94
C SER A 184 7.50 4.28 7.09
N TRP A 185 6.92 4.29 8.30
CA TRP A 185 5.73 3.51 8.63
C TRP A 185 4.49 4.38 8.90
N LEU A 186 4.20 5.33 8.00
CA LEU A 186 3.00 6.16 8.08
C LEU A 186 2.03 5.89 6.93
N PHE A 187 0.80 5.52 7.26
CA PHE A 187 -0.34 5.72 6.37
C PHE A 187 -0.71 7.19 6.35
N LEU A 188 -1.18 7.66 5.21
CA LEU A 188 -1.59 9.04 5.02
C LEU A 188 -3.09 9.16 4.80
N GLY A 189 -3.63 10.29 5.23
CA GLY A 189 -4.98 10.73 4.92
C GLY A 189 -5.03 12.23 4.78
N ALA A 190 -5.98 12.74 3.99
CA ALA A 190 -6.12 14.16 3.73
C ALA A 190 -7.55 14.64 3.98
N ILE A 191 -7.67 15.83 4.58
CA ILE A 191 -8.90 16.61 4.61
C ILE A 191 -8.66 17.91 3.86
N TYR A 192 -9.35 18.10 2.76
CA TYR A 192 -9.41 19.37 2.05
C TYR A 192 -10.50 20.22 2.69
N THR A 193 -10.26 21.51 2.87
CA THR A 193 -11.23 22.41 3.49
C THR A 193 -11.27 23.78 2.81
N THR A 194 -12.43 24.44 2.90
CA THR A 194 -12.62 25.83 2.50
C THR A 194 -12.12 26.83 3.55
N LEU A 195 -11.69 26.34 4.71
CA LEU A 195 -11.09 27.18 5.74
C LEU A 195 -9.68 27.59 5.35
N GLU A 196 -9.33 28.82 5.64
CA GLU A 196 -7.96 29.33 5.54
C GLU A 196 -7.25 29.08 6.86
N LEU A 197 -6.36 28.07 6.89
CA LEU A 197 -5.64 27.64 8.08
C LEU A 197 -4.15 27.96 7.92
N PRO A 198 -3.43 28.37 8.99
CA PRO A 198 -1.99 28.60 8.93
C PRO A 198 -1.24 27.30 8.52
N ALA A 199 -0.49 27.39 7.44
CA ALA A 199 0.34 26.27 6.98
C ALA A 199 1.50 26.01 7.93
N ASP A 200 1.88 24.74 8.06
CA ASP A 200 3.10 24.31 8.71
C ASP A 200 4.31 24.51 7.79
N ALA A 201 5.49 24.55 8.38
CA ALA A 201 6.73 24.54 7.61
C ALA A 201 6.98 23.14 7.04
N PRO A 202 7.40 23.01 5.78
CA PRO A 202 7.74 21.72 5.19
C PRO A 202 8.96 21.11 5.89
N GLU A 203 8.98 19.78 5.97
CA GLU A 203 10.16 19.06 6.47
C GLU A 203 11.25 19.01 5.37
N ARG A 204 12.51 19.11 5.80
CA ARG A 204 13.66 18.99 4.91
C ARG A 204 14.02 17.54 4.67
N ASP A 205 14.65 17.26 3.53
CA ASP A 205 15.23 15.94 3.26
C ASP A 205 16.44 15.66 4.17
N HIS A 206 16.42 14.49 4.80
CA HIS A 206 17.49 14.00 5.66
C HIS A 206 18.11 12.68 5.17
N CYS A 207 17.90 12.31 3.90
CA CYS A 207 18.52 11.13 3.30
C CYS A 207 20.05 11.27 3.10
N GLY A 208 20.55 12.49 2.88
CA GLY A 208 21.99 12.75 2.73
C GLY A 208 22.67 11.81 1.73
N SER A 209 23.82 11.23 2.10
CA SER A 209 24.56 10.25 1.29
C SER A 209 24.05 8.81 1.43
N CYS A 210 23.08 8.53 2.32
CA CYS A 210 22.56 7.18 2.57
C CYS A 210 21.95 6.57 1.31
N ARG A 211 22.21 5.25 1.09
CA ARG A 211 21.71 4.46 -0.04
C ARG A 211 21.01 3.17 0.40
N ALA A 212 20.85 2.93 1.71
CA ALA A 212 20.39 1.65 2.25
C ALA A 212 19.12 1.11 1.57
N CYS A 213 18.13 1.97 1.32
CA CYS A 213 16.88 1.54 0.65
C CYS A 213 17.07 1.20 -0.83
N LEU A 214 18.00 1.86 -1.52
CA LEU A 214 18.31 1.59 -2.93
C LEU A 214 19.04 0.24 -3.06
N ASP A 215 20.03 0.03 -2.19
CA ASP A 215 20.88 -1.15 -2.19
C ASP A 215 20.14 -2.40 -1.66
N SER A 216 19.10 -2.23 -0.85
CA SER A 216 18.24 -3.32 -0.36
C SER A 216 17.21 -3.82 -1.38
N CYS A 217 16.95 -3.08 -2.46
CA CYS A 217 15.92 -3.45 -3.42
C CYS A 217 16.36 -4.64 -4.28
N PRO A 218 15.74 -5.83 -4.17
CA PRO A 218 16.23 -7.02 -4.85
C PRO A 218 16.03 -7.01 -6.36
N THR A 219 15.18 -6.11 -6.86
CA THR A 219 14.87 -5.96 -8.30
C THR A 219 15.44 -4.68 -8.90
N ALA A 220 16.22 -3.91 -8.13
CA ALA A 220 16.77 -2.61 -8.54
C ALA A 220 15.70 -1.69 -9.16
N ALA A 221 14.57 -1.53 -8.44
CA ALA A 221 13.42 -0.76 -8.90
C ALA A 221 13.62 0.77 -8.84
N PHE A 222 14.75 1.24 -8.35
CA PHE A 222 15.11 2.65 -8.25
C PHE A 222 16.17 3.03 -9.29
N PRO A 223 15.79 3.54 -10.47
CA PRO A 223 16.75 3.96 -11.50
C PRO A 223 17.73 5.03 -10.98
N THR A 224 17.21 5.96 -10.21
CA THR A 224 17.96 7.00 -9.50
C THR A 224 17.33 7.24 -8.12
N PRO A 225 18.05 7.87 -7.17
CA PRO A 225 17.41 8.34 -5.93
C PRO A 225 16.17 9.19 -6.23
N TYR A 226 15.10 9.00 -5.44
CA TYR A 226 13.80 9.68 -5.57
C TYR A 226 13.01 9.33 -6.84
N SER A 227 13.39 8.29 -7.57
CA SER A 227 12.69 7.80 -8.75
C SER A 227 12.42 6.28 -8.61
N LEU A 228 11.24 5.84 -9.03
CA LEU A 228 10.82 4.44 -8.97
C LEU A 228 10.31 4.01 -10.35
N ASP A 229 10.82 2.90 -10.87
CA ASP A 229 10.16 2.16 -11.94
C ASP A 229 9.24 1.10 -11.31
N ALA A 230 7.93 1.36 -11.31
CA ALA A 230 6.97 0.44 -10.69
C ALA A 230 6.98 -0.94 -11.35
N ARG A 231 7.27 -1.04 -12.66
CA ARG A 231 7.32 -2.32 -13.40
C ARG A 231 8.35 -3.30 -12.82
N ARG A 232 9.34 -2.80 -12.07
CA ARG A 232 10.39 -3.57 -11.39
C ARG A 232 10.08 -3.78 -9.90
N CYS A 233 9.16 -3.00 -9.33
CA CYS A 233 8.86 -3.04 -7.89
C CYS A 233 8.07 -4.29 -7.52
N ILE A 234 8.54 -5.08 -6.54
CA ILE A 234 7.83 -6.30 -6.09
C ILE A 234 6.44 -5.97 -5.55
N SER A 235 6.24 -4.81 -4.92
CA SER A 235 4.91 -4.39 -4.49
C SER A 235 3.96 -4.25 -5.69
N TYR A 236 4.40 -3.59 -6.76
CA TYR A 236 3.63 -3.52 -8.00
C TYR A 236 3.42 -4.91 -8.62
N LEU A 237 4.47 -5.72 -8.75
CA LEU A 237 4.40 -7.04 -9.37
C LEU A 237 3.40 -7.97 -8.68
N THR A 238 3.30 -7.88 -7.35
CA THR A 238 2.40 -8.73 -6.56
C THR A 238 0.97 -8.19 -6.47
N ILE A 239 0.75 -6.89 -6.67
CA ILE A 239 -0.54 -6.23 -6.43
C ILE A 239 -1.19 -5.74 -7.73
N GLU A 240 -0.46 -4.97 -8.54
CA GLU A 240 -1.02 -4.25 -9.68
C GLU A 240 -0.85 -5.00 -11.02
N ASN A 241 0.28 -5.70 -11.19
CA ASN A 241 0.55 -6.46 -12.42
C ASN A 241 -0.53 -7.53 -12.64
N LYS A 242 -1.22 -7.43 -13.77
CA LYS A 242 -2.38 -8.29 -14.09
C LYS A 242 -1.99 -9.63 -14.73
N GLY A 243 -0.89 -9.63 -15.46
CA GLY A 243 -0.40 -10.80 -16.21
C GLY A 243 0.60 -11.67 -15.44
N PRO A 244 1.29 -12.55 -16.16
CA PRO A 244 2.44 -13.30 -15.62
C PRO A 244 3.50 -12.33 -15.10
N ILE A 245 4.18 -12.71 -14.03
CA ILE A 245 5.34 -11.96 -13.55
C ILE A 245 6.52 -12.23 -14.49
N PRO A 246 7.23 -11.20 -14.97
CA PRO A 246 8.40 -11.41 -15.83
C PRO A 246 9.45 -12.30 -15.15
N ARG A 247 10.00 -13.24 -15.90
CA ARG A 247 10.91 -14.28 -15.36
C ARG A 247 12.12 -13.71 -14.63
N GLU A 248 12.64 -12.60 -15.12
CA GLU A 248 13.81 -11.91 -14.55
C GLU A 248 13.60 -11.46 -13.09
N PHE A 249 12.35 -11.26 -12.64
CA PHE A 249 12.06 -10.80 -11.28
C PHE A 249 11.73 -11.97 -10.32
N ARG A 250 11.30 -13.14 -10.84
CA ARG A 250 10.72 -14.21 -10.00
C ARG A 250 11.67 -14.69 -8.91
N LYS A 251 12.95 -14.90 -9.23
CA LYS A 251 13.95 -15.33 -8.24
C LYS A 251 14.18 -14.26 -7.16
N ALA A 252 14.28 -13.00 -7.56
CA ALA A 252 14.49 -11.88 -6.67
C ALA A 252 13.29 -11.62 -5.72
N MET A 253 12.08 -12.07 -6.08
CA MET A 253 10.90 -11.97 -5.23
C MET A 253 11.00 -12.82 -3.97
N GLY A 254 11.74 -13.95 -4.02
CA GLY A 254 11.84 -14.87 -2.89
C GLY A 254 10.46 -15.39 -2.47
N ASN A 255 10.15 -15.31 -1.18
CA ASN A 255 8.86 -15.70 -0.59
C ASN A 255 7.85 -14.56 -0.41
N ARG A 256 8.06 -13.41 -1.05
CA ARG A 256 7.14 -12.25 -1.01
C ARG A 256 5.93 -12.51 -1.90
N ILE A 257 4.75 -12.63 -1.29
CA ILE A 257 3.50 -12.94 -2.00
C ILE A 257 2.57 -11.73 -2.14
N TYR A 258 2.74 -10.68 -1.30
CA TYR A 258 1.92 -9.48 -1.36
C TYR A 258 2.68 -8.28 -0.78
N GLY A 259 2.97 -7.30 -1.62
CA GLY A 259 3.77 -6.14 -1.23
C GLY A 259 5.24 -6.47 -0.99
N CYS A 260 5.98 -5.48 -0.51
CA CYS A 260 7.41 -5.58 -0.23
C CYS A 260 7.83 -4.46 0.72
N ASP A 261 8.53 -4.81 1.79
CA ASP A 261 8.95 -3.84 2.81
C ASP A 261 10.45 -3.53 2.77
N ASP A 262 11.24 -4.15 1.86
CA ASP A 262 12.70 -4.09 1.89
C ASP A 262 13.26 -2.67 1.97
N CYS A 263 12.78 -1.77 1.11
CA CYS A 263 13.25 -0.39 1.08
C CYS A 263 12.78 0.42 2.28
N LEU A 264 11.58 0.14 2.82
CA LEU A 264 11.07 0.79 4.02
C LEU A 264 11.85 0.30 5.26
N ALA A 265 12.00 -1.02 5.41
CA ALA A 265 12.68 -1.64 6.53
C ALA A 265 14.19 -1.31 6.58
N ALA A 266 14.83 -1.11 5.43
CA ALA A 266 16.23 -0.75 5.36
C ALA A 266 16.52 0.71 5.77
N CYS A 267 15.49 1.54 5.94
CA CYS A 267 15.67 2.96 6.24
C CYS A 267 16.25 3.18 7.65
N PRO A 268 17.41 3.84 7.79
CA PRO A 268 18.02 4.07 9.11
C PRO A 268 17.16 4.91 10.06
N TRP A 269 16.21 5.68 9.53
CA TRP A 269 15.28 6.47 10.33
C TRP A 269 14.29 5.62 11.12
N ASN A 270 14.15 4.33 10.78
CA ASN A 270 13.34 3.38 11.55
C ASN A 270 13.86 3.15 12.98
N LYS A 271 15.11 3.53 13.28
CA LYS A 271 15.61 3.51 14.67
C LYS A 271 14.79 4.40 15.62
N PHE A 272 14.04 5.36 15.10
CA PHE A 272 13.12 6.22 15.84
C PHE A 272 11.66 5.80 15.71
N ALA A 273 11.38 4.79 14.87
CA ALA A 273 10.03 4.30 14.67
C ALA A 273 9.49 3.65 15.94
N GLN A 274 8.19 3.75 16.09
CA GLN A 274 7.44 3.15 17.18
C GLN A 274 6.52 2.08 16.60
N GLU A 275 6.15 1.12 17.43
CA GLU A 275 5.10 0.16 17.06
C GLU A 275 3.76 0.89 16.84
N GLY A 276 3.00 0.43 15.84
CA GLY A 276 1.67 0.94 15.54
C GLY A 276 0.68 0.61 16.67
N ARG A 277 -0.07 1.61 17.13
CA ARG A 277 -1.00 1.46 18.27
C ARG A 277 -2.45 1.17 17.88
N GLU A 278 -2.81 1.28 16.60
CA GLU A 278 -4.17 0.98 16.13
C GLU A 278 -4.35 -0.55 16.01
N ALA A 279 -5.10 -1.12 16.95
CA ALA A 279 -5.28 -2.57 17.05
C ALA A 279 -5.84 -3.25 15.79
N LYS A 280 -6.62 -2.51 14.96
CA LYS A 280 -7.14 -3.04 13.69
C LYS A 280 -6.07 -3.17 12.61
N LEU A 281 -5.01 -2.38 12.71
CA LEU A 281 -3.88 -2.42 11.78
C LEU A 281 -2.80 -3.41 12.26
N ALA A 282 -2.88 -3.89 13.50
CA ALA A 282 -1.98 -4.91 14.02
C ALA A 282 -2.05 -6.19 13.18
N ALA A 283 -0.91 -6.86 13.05
CA ALA A 283 -0.81 -8.08 12.27
C ALA A 283 -1.68 -9.19 12.88
N ARG A 284 -2.54 -9.80 12.06
CA ARG A 284 -3.27 -11.02 12.41
C ARG A 284 -2.28 -12.19 12.44
N ASP A 285 -2.37 -13.06 13.44
CA ASP A 285 -1.44 -14.20 13.58
C ASP A 285 -1.39 -15.08 12.32
N ALA A 286 -2.54 -15.33 11.71
CA ALA A 286 -2.64 -16.09 10.46
C ALA A 286 -1.91 -15.45 9.26
N LEU A 287 -1.53 -14.16 9.33
CA LEU A 287 -0.89 -13.44 8.24
C LEU A 287 0.58 -13.03 8.54
N ARG A 288 1.11 -13.38 9.73
CA ARG A 288 2.51 -13.08 10.08
C ARG A 288 3.49 -13.94 9.29
N ALA A 289 3.25 -15.25 9.24
CA ALA A 289 4.12 -16.21 8.56
C ALA A 289 3.31 -17.42 8.04
N PRO A 290 2.33 -17.22 7.14
CA PRO A 290 1.48 -18.29 6.68
C PRO A 290 2.27 -19.32 5.87
N ASP A 291 1.87 -20.58 5.95
CA ASP A 291 2.48 -21.70 5.21
C ASP A 291 2.13 -21.62 3.72
N LEU A 292 3.13 -21.73 2.83
CA LEU A 292 2.91 -21.65 1.39
C LEU A 292 2.04 -22.79 0.86
N GLY A 293 2.20 -23.99 1.41
CA GLY A 293 1.39 -25.16 1.04
C GLY A 293 -0.08 -24.96 1.40
N GLU A 294 -0.36 -24.48 2.61
CA GLU A 294 -1.74 -24.15 3.04
C GLU A 294 -2.36 -23.07 2.14
N LEU A 295 -1.60 -22.01 1.85
CA LEU A 295 -2.08 -20.94 0.97
C LEU A 295 -2.37 -21.42 -0.46
N ALA A 296 -1.59 -22.36 -0.97
CA ALA A 296 -1.81 -22.95 -2.30
C ALA A 296 -3.13 -23.75 -2.39
N HIS A 297 -3.70 -24.19 -1.27
CA HIS A 297 -4.97 -24.94 -1.24
C HIS A 297 -6.22 -24.06 -1.23
N LEU A 298 -6.08 -22.74 -1.15
CA LEU A 298 -7.24 -21.84 -1.07
C LEU A 298 -8.04 -21.84 -2.38
N ASP A 299 -9.31 -22.21 -2.29
CA ASP A 299 -10.32 -21.86 -3.30
C ASP A 299 -10.77 -20.39 -3.13
N ASP A 300 -11.67 -19.90 -3.99
CA ASP A 300 -12.12 -18.49 -3.92
C ASP A 300 -12.87 -18.20 -2.61
N ALA A 301 -13.65 -19.15 -2.09
CA ALA A 301 -14.40 -18.96 -0.84
C ALA A 301 -13.47 -18.88 0.37
N ALA A 302 -12.51 -19.79 0.48
CA ALA A 302 -11.50 -19.80 1.54
C ALA A 302 -10.58 -18.58 1.47
N PHE A 303 -10.15 -18.18 0.25
CA PHE A 303 -9.38 -16.95 0.03
C PHE A 303 -10.15 -15.72 0.54
N ARG A 304 -11.41 -15.58 0.16
CA ARG A 304 -12.24 -14.43 0.58
C ARG A 304 -12.50 -14.42 2.09
N ALA A 305 -12.60 -15.59 2.72
CA ALA A 305 -12.78 -15.73 4.16
C ALA A 305 -11.50 -15.30 4.91
N LEU A 306 -10.34 -15.85 4.53
CA LEU A 306 -9.04 -15.54 5.15
C LEU A 306 -8.71 -14.04 5.05
N PHE A 307 -8.94 -13.44 3.89
CA PHE A 307 -8.63 -12.04 3.63
C PHE A 307 -9.83 -11.10 3.80
N THR A 308 -10.85 -11.51 4.56
CA THR A 308 -11.95 -10.61 4.93
C THR A 308 -11.40 -9.37 5.64
N LYS A 309 -11.80 -8.18 5.18
CA LYS A 309 -11.31 -6.86 5.63
C LYS A 309 -9.82 -6.61 5.45
N SER A 310 -9.09 -7.44 4.70
CA SER A 310 -7.70 -7.20 4.35
C SER A 310 -7.58 -6.61 2.95
N PRO A 311 -6.61 -5.72 2.67
CA PRO A 311 -6.37 -5.21 1.33
C PRO A 311 -5.95 -6.31 0.34
N VAL A 312 -5.41 -7.44 0.82
CA VAL A 312 -5.04 -8.61 -0.01
C VAL A 312 -6.22 -9.12 -0.84
N LYS A 313 -7.44 -9.03 -0.31
CA LYS A 313 -8.67 -9.48 -1.01
C LYS A 313 -8.86 -8.81 -2.39
N ARG A 314 -8.30 -7.61 -2.60
CA ARG A 314 -8.49 -6.81 -3.83
C ARG A 314 -7.85 -7.41 -5.07
N ILE A 315 -6.79 -8.22 -4.91
CA ILE A 315 -6.11 -8.82 -6.06
C ILE A 315 -6.84 -10.05 -6.61
N GLY A 316 -7.75 -10.65 -5.84
CA GLY A 316 -8.44 -11.89 -6.20
C GLY A 316 -7.57 -13.14 -6.03
N ARG A 317 -8.22 -14.32 -6.00
CA ARG A 317 -7.56 -15.60 -5.77
C ARG A 317 -6.48 -15.91 -6.81
N ASP A 318 -6.72 -15.67 -8.07
CA ASP A 318 -5.83 -16.15 -9.13
C ASP A 318 -4.48 -15.41 -9.14
N ARG A 319 -4.48 -14.08 -8.99
CA ARG A 319 -3.23 -13.32 -8.82
C ARG A 319 -2.54 -13.65 -7.51
N PHE A 320 -3.30 -13.91 -6.45
CA PHE A 320 -2.74 -14.37 -5.20
C PHE A 320 -2.04 -15.72 -5.34
N LEU A 321 -2.68 -16.72 -5.96
CA LEU A 321 -2.07 -18.02 -6.20
C LEU A 321 -0.86 -17.95 -7.15
N ARG A 322 -0.88 -17.08 -8.17
CA ARG A 322 0.31 -16.79 -8.98
C ARG A 322 1.49 -16.40 -8.10
N ASN A 323 1.27 -15.49 -7.14
CA ASN A 323 2.34 -15.02 -6.25
C ASN A 323 2.81 -16.13 -5.30
N VAL A 324 1.87 -16.90 -4.74
CA VAL A 324 2.18 -18.06 -3.87
C VAL A 324 3.02 -19.09 -4.62
N LEU A 325 2.68 -19.41 -5.87
CA LEU A 325 3.42 -20.35 -6.70
C LEU A 325 4.84 -19.86 -7.04
N ILE A 326 5.02 -18.56 -7.28
CA ILE A 326 6.37 -17.98 -7.41
C ILE A 326 7.18 -18.18 -6.10
N ALA A 327 6.55 -17.97 -4.95
CA ALA A 327 7.21 -18.22 -3.66
C ALA A 327 7.52 -19.71 -3.45
N ILE A 328 6.64 -20.62 -3.83
CA ILE A 328 6.84 -22.07 -3.80
C ILE A 328 8.06 -22.47 -4.66
N GLY A 329 8.14 -21.98 -5.89
CA GLY A 329 9.29 -22.26 -6.75
C GLY A 329 10.61 -21.71 -6.18
N ASN A 330 10.57 -20.62 -5.40
CA ASN A 330 11.75 -20.05 -4.73
C ASN A 330 12.12 -20.76 -3.43
N SER A 331 11.22 -21.58 -2.86
CA SER A 331 11.41 -22.19 -1.54
C SER A 331 12.58 -23.19 -1.53
N GLY A 332 12.75 -23.93 -2.62
CA GLY A 332 13.65 -25.11 -2.68
C GLY A 332 13.13 -26.30 -1.85
N ASP A 333 11.87 -26.27 -1.41
CA ASP A 333 11.25 -27.29 -0.57
C ASP A 333 10.46 -28.29 -1.43
N ALA A 334 11.00 -29.50 -1.57
CA ALA A 334 10.36 -30.56 -2.35
C ALA A 334 8.99 -31.00 -1.78
N ALA A 335 8.70 -30.74 -0.51
CA ALA A 335 7.39 -31.02 0.10
C ALA A 335 6.27 -30.17 -0.52
N LEU A 336 6.59 -29.08 -1.20
CA LEU A 336 5.62 -28.20 -1.89
C LEU A 336 5.32 -28.62 -3.33
N ILE A 337 6.05 -29.61 -3.89
CA ILE A 337 5.81 -30.13 -5.25
C ILE A 337 4.35 -30.55 -5.46
N PRO A 338 3.71 -31.34 -4.59
CA PRO A 338 2.31 -31.76 -4.81
C PRO A 338 1.31 -30.60 -4.86
N ALA A 339 1.60 -29.50 -4.15
CA ALA A 339 0.76 -28.31 -4.21
C ALA A 339 0.87 -27.59 -5.57
N ALA A 340 2.09 -27.50 -6.11
CA ALA A 340 2.32 -26.96 -7.46
C ALA A 340 1.72 -27.86 -8.55
N GLU A 341 1.92 -29.19 -8.46
CA GLU A 341 1.36 -30.17 -9.39
C GLU A 341 -0.17 -30.03 -9.52
N ARG A 342 -0.87 -29.99 -8.40
CA ARG A 342 -2.32 -29.84 -8.39
C ARG A 342 -2.79 -28.57 -9.12
N LEU A 343 -2.05 -27.48 -9.02
CA LEU A 343 -2.38 -26.21 -9.62
C LEU A 343 -2.03 -26.11 -11.13
N THR A 344 -1.37 -27.12 -11.71
CA THR A 344 -1.23 -27.22 -13.17
C THR A 344 -2.55 -27.50 -13.86
N ALA A 345 -3.57 -27.98 -13.15
CA ALA A 345 -4.93 -28.20 -13.64
C ALA A 345 -5.92 -27.08 -13.26
N ASP A 346 -5.43 -25.94 -12.74
CA ASP A 346 -6.29 -24.82 -12.37
C ASP A 346 -7.01 -24.25 -13.63
N PRO A 347 -8.28 -23.83 -13.51
CA PRO A 347 -9.01 -23.26 -14.67
C PRO A 347 -8.37 -21.97 -15.20
N ASN A 348 -7.65 -21.22 -14.37
CA ASN A 348 -7.02 -19.95 -14.77
C ASN A 348 -5.59 -20.17 -15.32
N PRO A 349 -5.29 -19.76 -16.57
CA PRO A 349 -3.97 -19.94 -17.16
C PRO A 349 -2.85 -19.23 -16.40
N LEU A 350 -3.15 -18.11 -15.74
CA LEU A 350 -2.17 -17.40 -14.91
C LEU A 350 -1.65 -18.27 -13.77
N VAL A 351 -2.53 -19.07 -13.16
CA VAL A 351 -2.19 -20.01 -12.08
C VAL A 351 -1.42 -21.20 -12.67
N ARG A 352 -1.91 -21.79 -13.78
CA ARG A 352 -1.20 -22.92 -14.42
C ARG A 352 0.21 -22.57 -14.86
N GLY A 353 0.41 -21.39 -15.47
CA GLY A 353 1.75 -20.94 -15.88
C GLY A 353 2.70 -20.74 -14.70
N ALA A 354 2.20 -20.18 -13.58
CA ALA A 354 3.00 -20.04 -12.37
C ALA A 354 3.33 -21.41 -11.73
N ALA A 355 2.41 -22.38 -11.81
CA ALA A 355 2.63 -23.74 -11.34
C ALA A 355 3.70 -24.48 -12.19
N ALA A 356 3.64 -24.34 -13.50
CA ALA A 356 4.67 -24.87 -14.42
C ALA A 356 6.06 -24.31 -14.06
N TRP A 357 6.15 -22.99 -13.83
CA TRP A 357 7.39 -22.37 -13.42
C TRP A 357 7.88 -22.90 -12.07
N ALA A 358 6.97 -23.03 -11.07
CA ALA A 358 7.33 -23.56 -9.74
C ALA A 358 7.89 -24.98 -9.81
N LEU A 359 7.25 -25.86 -10.60
CA LEU A 359 7.74 -27.22 -10.83
C LEU A 359 9.11 -27.21 -11.51
N GLY A 360 9.32 -26.34 -12.49
CA GLY A 360 10.62 -26.18 -13.12
C GLY A 360 11.74 -25.74 -12.17
N GLU A 361 11.41 -25.08 -11.07
CA GLU A 361 12.38 -24.69 -10.04
C GLU A 361 12.64 -25.79 -8.99
N LEU A 362 11.67 -26.70 -8.77
CA LEU A 362 11.70 -27.70 -7.70
C LEU A 362 12.10 -29.10 -8.18
N LEU A 363 11.75 -29.46 -9.42
CA LEU A 363 12.04 -30.75 -9.98
C LEU A 363 13.45 -30.81 -10.61
N ASP A 364 14.02 -31.99 -10.65
CA ASP A 364 15.18 -32.27 -11.53
C ASP A 364 14.75 -32.17 -13.02
N PRO A 365 15.70 -32.00 -13.95
CA PRO A 365 15.40 -31.87 -15.37
C PRO A 365 14.59 -33.02 -15.97
N GLN A 366 14.82 -34.26 -15.54
CA GLN A 366 14.10 -35.43 -16.06
C GLN A 366 12.66 -35.46 -15.54
N GLY A 367 12.46 -35.20 -14.25
CA GLY A 367 11.15 -35.06 -13.62
C GLY A 367 10.33 -33.96 -14.29
N PHE A 368 10.93 -32.80 -14.51
CA PHE A 368 10.25 -31.68 -15.18
C PHE A 368 9.83 -32.02 -16.61
N THR A 369 10.74 -32.63 -17.42
CA THR A 369 10.46 -33.01 -18.80
C THR A 369 9.24 -33.93 -18.90
N LYS A 370 9.13 -34.94 -18.02
CA LYS A 370 7.94 -35.83 -18.00
C LYS A 370 6.64 -35.07 -17.75
N PHE A 371 6.64 -34.12 -16.85
CA PHE A 371 5.47 -33.25 -16.62
C PHE A 371 5.17 -32.38 -17.82
N ALA A 372 6.18 -31.77 -18.42
CA ALA A 372 6.04 -30.88 -19.56
C ALA A 372 5.46 -31.62 -20.78
N GLU A 373 5.91 -32.84 -21.08
CA GLU A 373 5.38 -33.68 -22.18
C GLU A 373 3.88 -33.91 -22.02
N VAL A 374 3.43 -34.30 -20.82
CA VAL A 374 2.00 -34.54 -20.55
C VAL A 374 1.20 -33.26 -20.64
N ALA A 375 1.68 -32.18 -20.04
CA ALA A 375 0.98 -30.90 -20.02
C ALA A 375 0.87 -30.26 -21.41
N LEU A 376 1.93 -30.29 -22.22
CA LEU A 376 1.96 -29.72 -23.57
C LEU A 376 1.03 -30.44 -24.55
N ALA A 377 0.68 -31.70 -24.27
CA ALA A 377 -0.27 -32.46 -25.12
C ALA A 377 -1.71 -31.89 -25.09
N THR A 378 -2.09 -31.23 -23.97
CA THR A 378 -3.46 -30.75 -23.73
C THR A 378 -3.58 -29.25 -23.45
N GLU A 379 -2.47 -28.58 -23.13
CA GLU A 379 -2.49 -27.14 -22.83
C GLU A 379 -2.74 -26.29 -24.08
N ALA A 380 -3.79 -25.48 -24.04
CA ALA A 380 -4.20 -24.62 -25.15
C ALA A 380 -3.70 -23.17 -25.03
N ASP A 381 -3.33 -22.72 -23.82
CA ASP A 381 -2.90 -21.35 -23.60
C ASP A 381 -1.41 -21.19 -23.92
N ASP A 382 -1.10 -20.29 -24.85
CA ASP A 382 0.27 -20.07 -25.34
C ASP A 382 1.22 -19.56 -24.23
N SER A 383 0.71 -18.78 -23.29
CA SER A 383 1.53 -18.29 -22.18
C SER A 383 1.95 -19.42 -21.23
N VAL A 384 1.05 -20.37 -21.00
CA VAL A 384 1.34 -21.56 -20.17
C VAL A 384 2.26 -22.52 -20.94
N ARG A 385 2.02 -22.73 -22.23
CA ARG A 385 2.91 -23.53 -23.10
C ARG A 385 4.33 -22.99 -23.06
N SER A 386 4.50 -21.68 -23.14
CA SER A 386 5.81 -21.02 -23.05
C SER A 386 6.51 -21.28 -21.71
N GLU A 387 5.75 -21.41 -20.61
CA GLU A 387 6.33 -21.73 -19.31
C GLU A 387 6.90 -23.17 -19.27
N TRP A 388 6.20 -24.15 -19.86
CA TRP A 388 6.68 -25.52 -19.97
C TRP A 388 7.89 -25.66 -20.91
N GLN A 389 7.87 -24.98 -22.06
CA GLN A 389 8.92 -25.03 -23.07
C GLN A 389 10.24 -24.37 -22.63
N ALA A 390 10.19 -23.40 -21.77
CA ALA A 390 11.36 -22.59 -21.42
C ALA A 390 12.43 -23.35 -20.62
N ARG A 391 12.19 -24.60 -20.21
CA ARG A 391 13.13 -25.46 -19.50
C ARG A 391 13.28 -26.87 -20.14
N CYS A 392 12.59 -27.14 -21.22
CA CYS A 392 12.79 -28.30 -22.08
C CYS A 392 13.92 -28.04 -23.14
#